data_dedf060ac29df8f4cf7c9ff9172a6ad0
#
_entry.id   dedf060ac29df8f4cf7c9ff9172a6ad0
#
_cell.length_a   1.000
_cell.length_b   1.000
_cell.length_c   1.000
_cell.angle_alpha   90.00
_cell.angle_beta   90.00
_cell.angle_gamma   90.00
#
_symmetry.space_group_name_H-M   'P 1'
#
loop_
_entity.id
_entity.type
_entity.pdbx_description
1 polymer ?
#
loop_
_entity_poly.entity_id
_entity_poly.type
_entity_poly.pdbx_seq_one_letter_code
_entity_poly.pdbx_strand_id
1 'polypeptide(L)'
;MSFNYSQFRKLRNNFAKLSDSYEKWIQSFLLGEATRFMAIVKPLTPVDTGDLRNHWKIGRIFRQGDTLSVEIINPMEYATFVEYGHSQTPGRYVPQIGKRLVNDWVEGAHMMQISMDRIYAEMPARFNSEFQKWCKGLEVT
;
A
#
# COMPACT_ATOMS: atom_id res chain seq x y z
N MET A 1 -20.54 -44.03 22.59
CA MET A 1 -20.50 -42.65 22.10
C MET A 1 -20.67 -42.65 20.57
N SER A 2 -21.80 -42.20 20.07
CA SER A 2 -22.02 -42.14 18.63
C SER A 2 -21.56 -40.79 18.10
N PHE A 3 -20.70 -40.80 17.09
CA PHE A 3 -20.23 -39.62 16.44
C PHE A 3 -21.22 -39.18 15.34
N ASN A 4 -21.81 -38.00 15.50
CA ASN A 4 -22.77 -37.51 14.51
C ASN A 4 -22.10 -36.79 13.36
N TYR A 5 -21.96 -37.46 12.23
CA TYR A 5 -21.31 -36.94 11.03
C TYR A 5 -21.97 -35.67 10.45
N SER A 6 -23.28 -35.50 10.67
CA SER A 6 -24.01 -34.31 10.22
C SER A 6 -23.58 -33.05 10.98
N GLN A 7 -23.31 -33.17 12.28
CA GLN A 7 -22.76 -32.04 13.07
C GLN A 7 -21.35 -31.67 12.64
N PHE A 8 -20.52 -32.69 12.36
CA PHE A 8 -19.16 -32.45 11.84
C PHE A 8 -19.18 -31.72 10.49
N ARG A 9 -20.07 -32.14 9.59
CA ARG A 9 -20.23 -31.50 8.28
C ARG A 9 -20.69 -30.05 8.42
N LYS A 10 -21.61 -29.77 9.33
CA LYS A 10 -22.09 -28.42 9.64
C LYS A 10 -20.96 -27.55 10.20
N LEU A 11 -20.15 -28.07 11.12
CA LEU A 11 -19.00 -27.41 11.68
C LEU A 11 -17.98 -27.05 10.58
N ARG A 12 -17.64 -28.01 9.72
CA ARG A 12 -16.75 -27.80 8.58
C ARG A 12 -17.26 -26.68 7.67
N ASN A 13 -18.55 -26.65 7.35
CA ASN A 13 -19.15 -25.62 6.50
C ASN A 13 -19.11 -24.25 7.18
N ASN A 14 -19.29 -24.18 8.47
CA ASN A 14 -19.18 -22.94 9.24
C ASN A 14 -17.75 -22.39 9.22
N PHE A 15 -16.74 -23.26 9.38
CA PHE A 15 -15.35 -22.87 9.26
C PHE A 15 -15.00 -22.39 7.85
N ALA A 16 -15.50 -23.03 6.81
CA ALA A 16 -15.29 -22.62 5.42
C ALA A 16 -15.89 -21.23 5.15
N LYS A 17 -17.10 -20.95 5.65
CA LYS A 17 -17.73 -19.62 5.55
C LYS A 17 -16.95 -18.56 6.31
N LEU A 18 -16.48 -18.89 7.51
CA LEU A 18 -15.66 -17.97 8.33
C LEU A 18 -14.35 -17.63 7.64
N SER A 19 -13.67 -18.63 7.08
CA SER A 19 -12.43 -18.45 6.32
C SER A 19 -12.65 -17.55 5.10
N ASP A 20 -13.72 -17.75 4.36
CA ASP A 20 -14.08 -16.94 3.20
C ASP A 20 -14.41 -15.49 3.58
N SER A 21 -15.15 -15.31 4.68
CA SER A 21 -15.46 -13.99 5.24
C SER A 21 -14.21 -13.25 5.71
N TYR A 22 -13.29 -13.95 6.36
CA TYR A 22 -12.00 -13.39 6.77
C TYR A 22 -11.17 -12.97 5.57
N GLU A 23 -11.09 -13.78 4.52
CA GLU A 23 -10.35 -13.48 3.32
C GLU A 23 -10.87 -12.19 2.65
N LYS A 24 -12.18 -12.02 2.55
CA LYS A 24 -12.80 -10.80 2.04
C LYS A 24 -12.50 -9.60 2.91
N TRP A 25 -12.57 -9.78 4.24
CA TRP A 25 -12.30 -8.71 5.19
C TRP A 25 -10.86 -8.24 5.11
N ILE A 26 -9.89 -9.16 5.10
CA ILE A 26 -8.47 -8.80 5.06
C ILE A 26 -8.08 -8.12 3.74
N GLN A 27 -8.66 -8.53 2.63
CA GLN A 27 -8.46 -7.86 1.35
C GLN A 27 -9.01 -6.43 1.38
N SER A 28 -10.19 -6.23 1.95
CA SER A 28 -10.78 -4.89 2.12
C SER A 28 -9.94 -4.02 3.05
N PHE A 29 -9.44 -4.59 4.15
CA PHE A 29 -8.54 -3.89 5.05
C PHE A 29 -7.27 -3.43 4.33
N LEU A 30 -6.62 -4.32 3.61
CA LEU A 30 -5.39 -4.04 2.89
C LEU A 30 -5.60 -2.97 1.80
N LEU A 31 -6.71 -3.04 1.09
CA LEU A 31 -7.09 -2.02 0.10
C LEU A 31 -7.32 -0.65 0.76
N GLY A 32 -7.91 -0.62 1.95
CA GLY A 32 -8.07 0.58 2.76
C GLY A 32 -6.72 1.19 3.16
N GLU A 33 -5.75 0.36 3.54
CA GLU A 33 -4.39 0.81 3.84
C GLU A 33 -3.68 1.36 2.59
N ALA A 34 -3.85 0.73 1.44
CA ALA A 34 -3.34 1.22 0.17
C ALA A 34 -3.94 2.58 -0.20
N THR A 35 -5.22 2.77 0.04
CA THR A 35 -5.91 4.06 -0.18
C THR A 35 -5.35 5.14 0.75
N ARG A 36 -5.07 4.82 2.01
CA ARG A 36 -4.38 5.74 2.94
C ARG A 36 -2.99 6.09 2.47
N PHE A 37 -2.25 5.11 1.98
CA PHE A 37 -0.93 5.35 1.37
C PHE A 37 -1.02 6.36 0.23
N MET A 38 -1.97 6.20 -0.67
CA MET A 38 -2.19 7.14 -1.78
C MET A 38 -2.46 8.56 -1.28
N ALA A 39 -3.22 8.73 -0.21
CA ALA A 39 -3.50 10.02 0.40
C ALA A 39 -2.26 10.67 1.02
N ILE A 40 -1.29 9.89 1.46
CA ILE A 40 -0.02 10.37 2.03
C ILE A 40 1.00 10.66 0.94
N VAL A 41 1.19 9.75 -0.02
CA VAL A 41 2.26 9.84 -1.01
C VAL A 41 2.04 10.95 -2.03
N LYS A 42 0.79 11.17 -2.43
CA LYS A 42 0.49 12.20 -3.43
C LYS A 42 0.91 13.61 -3.01
N PRO A 43 0.56 14.11 -1.81
CA PRO A 43 1.04 15.41 -1.35
C PRO A 43 2.55 15.52 -1.21
N LEU A 44 3.23 14.40 -0.89
CA LEU A 44 4.69 14.36 -0.76
C LEU A 44 5.42 14.29 -2.11
N THR A 45 4.70 13.98 -3.18
CA THR A 45 5.28 13.87 -4.52
C THR A 45 5.55 15.27 -5.09
N PRO A 46 6.80 15.59 -5.45
CA PRO A 46 7.11 16.85 -6.08
C PRO A 46 6.33 17.06 -7.38
N VAL A 47 5.91 18.29 -7.64
CA VAL A 47 5.11 18.65 -8.81
C VAL A 47 5.91 19.54 -9.74
N ASP A 48 6.11 19.04 -10.95
CA ASP A 48 6.53 19.88 -12.10
C ASP A 48 5.31 20.01 -13.04
N THR A 49 5.00 18.97 -13.81
CA THR A 49 3.79 18.92 -14.65
C THR A 49 2.58 18.31 -13.94
N GLY A 50 2.81 17.63 -12.82
CA GLY A 50 1.82 16.83 -12.11
C GLY A 50 1.77 15.36 -12.55
N ASP A 51 2.53 14.98 -13.57
CA ASP A 51 2.50 13.62 -14.12
C ASP A 51 2.89 12.57 -13.08
N LEU A 52 3.96 12.80 -12.33
CA LEU A 52 4.41 11.87 -11.30
C LEU A 52 3.35 11.67 -10.22
N ARG A 53 2.78 12.76 -9.72
CA ARG A 53 1.72 12.72 -8.70
C ARG A 53 0.48 12.00 -9.19
N ASN A 54 0.07 12.24 -10.43
CA ASN A 54 -1.16 11.72 -10.99
C ASN A 54 -1.07 10.26 -11.43
N HIS A 55 0.15 9.71 -11.58
CA HIS A 55 0.36 8.33 -12.00
C HIS A 55 0.55 7.34 -10.86
N TRP A 56 0.47 7.76 -9.61
CA TRP A 56 0.35 6.83 -8.49
C TRP A 56 -0.92 6.01 -8.62
N LYS A 57 -0.80 4.71 -8.53
CA LYS A 57 -1.95 3.80 -8.62
C LYS A 57 -1.77 2.58 -7.72
N ILE A 58 -2.90 2.04 -7.28
CA ILE A 58 -2.97 0.75 -6.62
C ILE A 58 -2.99 -0.32 -7.70
N GLY A 59 -2.07 -1.26 -7.62
CA GLY A 59 -1.98 -2.39 -8.52
C GLY A 59 -2.85 -3.55 -8.05
N ARG A 60 -2.35 -4.76 -8.23
CA ARG A 60 -3.09 -5.97 -7.87
C ARG A 60 -2.91 -6.33 -6.40
N ILE A 61 -3.91 -7.04 -5.86
CA ILE A 61 -3.79 -7.77 -4.59
C ILE A 61 -3.42 -9.22 -4.95
N PHE A 62 -2.39 -9.76 -4.29
CA PHE A 62 -1.94 -11.12 -4.55
C PHE A 62 -1.47 -11.80 -3.27
N ARG A 63 -1.54 -13.13 -3.28
CA ARG A 63 -1.08 -13.96 -2.16
C ARG A 63 0.17 -14.73 -2.58
N GLN A 64 1.17 -14.72 -1.69
CA GLN A 64 2.37 -15.51 -1.84
C GLN A 64 2.60 -16.26 -0.52
N GLY A 65 2.31 -17.57 -0.52
CA GLY A 65 2.28 -18.36 0.71
C GLY A 65 1.24 -17.82 1.69
N ASP A 66 1.66 -17.47 2.90
CA ASP A 66 0.81 -16.91 3.94
C ASP A 66 0.72 -15.37 3.91
N THR A 67 1.41 -14.73 2.96
CA THR A 67 1.48 -13.28 2.86
C THR A 67 0.52 -12.77 1.81
N LEU A 68 -0.38 -11.88 2.21
CA LEU A 68 -1.24 -11.12 1.31
C LEU A 68 -0.61 -9.75 1.09
N SER A 69 -0.48 -9.36 -0.17
CA SER A 69 0.18 -8.11 -0.56
C SER A 69 -0.68 -7.30 -1.51
N VAL A 70 -0.51 -5.99 -1.46
CA VAL A 70 -1.06 -5.07 -2.45
C VAL A 70 0.08 -4.28 -3.08
N GLU A 71 0.04 -4.14 -4.39
CA GLU A 71 1.02 -3.35 -5.13
C GLU A 71 0.61 -1.87 -5.14
N ILE A 72 1.58 -1.00 -4.93
CA ILE A 72 1.46 0.43 -5.18
C ILE A 72 2.53 0.80 -6.20
N ILE A 73 2.11 1.41 -7.28
CA ILE A 73 2.92 1.56 -8.48
C ILE A 73 2.92 3.02 -8.92
N ASN A 74 4.10 3.50 -9.31
CA ASN A 74 4.22 4.68 -10.15
C ASN A 74 5.01 4.30 -11.41
N PRO A 75 4.38 4.26 -12.60
CA PRO A 75 5.03 3.78 -13.82
C PRO A 75 5.93 4.81 -14.49
N MET A 76 6.06 6.01 -13.96
CA MET A 76 6.91 7.04 -14.56
C MET A 76 8.38 6.63 -14.46
N GLU A 77 9.09 6.70 -15.57
CA GLU A 77 10.49 6.28 -15.66
C GLU A 77 11.42 7.01 -14.67
N TYR A 78 11.13 8.27 -14.39
CA TYR A 78 11.92 9.07 -13.47
C TYR A 78 11.49 8.98 -12.01
N ALA A 79 10.48 8.18 -11.67
CA ALA A 79 9.99 8.03 -10.30
C ALA A 79 11.09 7.60 -9.32
N THR A 80 11.96 6.69 -9.72
CA THR A 80 13.09 6.21 -8.92
C THR A 80 14.09 7.34 -8.62
N PHE A 81 14.38 8.18 -9.60
CA PHE A 81 15.27 9.32 -9.41
C PHE A 81 14.70 10.34 -8.43
N VAL A 82 13.41 10.56 -8.47
CA VAL A 82 12.74 11.47 -7.53
C VAL A 82 12.71 10.86 -6.12
N GLU A 83 12.50 9.57 -6.00
CA GLU A 83 12.49 8.87 -4.70
C GLU A 83 13.86 8.90 -4.01
N TYR A 84 14.90 8.47 -4.73
CA TYR A 84 16.24 8.24 -4.15
C TYR A 84 17.24 9.36 -4.39
N GLY A 85 16.91 10.29 -5.28
CA GLY A 85 17.86 11.28 -5.76
C GLY A 85 18.71 10.76 -6.92
N HIS A 86 19.49 11.63 -7.48
CA HIS A 86 20.33 11.30 -8.63
C HIS A 86 21.53 12.23 -8.75
N SER A 87 22.59 11.74 -9.39
CA SER A 87 23.74 12.55 -9.74
C SER A 87 23.44 13.44 -10.96
N GLN A 88 24.06 14.59 -11.00
CA GLN A 88 24.03 15.49 -12.13
C GLN A 88 25.41 16.11 -12.36
N THR A 89 25.63 16.65 -13.56
CA THR A 89 26.93 17.27 -13.91
C THR A 89 26.88 18.77 -13.63
N PRO A 90 27.65 19.27 -12.65
CA PRO A 90 27.76 20.72 -12.41
C PRO A 90 28.25 21.46 -13.66
N GLY A 91 27.73 22.65 -13.88
CA GLY A 91 28.06 23.46 -15.04
C GLY A 91 27.30 23.14 -16.32
N ARG A 92 26.59 22.01 -16.37
CA ARG A 92 25.73 21.64 -17.50
C ARG A 92 24.59 22.66 -17.65
N TYR A 93 24.45 23.22 -18.84
CA TYR A 93 23.33 24.09 -19.15
C TYR A 93 22.07 23.31 -19.44
N VAL A 94 20.95 23.72 -18.82
CA VAL A 94 19.65 23.10 -18.99
C VAL A 94 18.72 24.12 -19.68
N PRO A 95 18.46 23.96 -20.99
CA PRO A 95 17.64 24.91 -21.75
C PRO A 95 16.23 25.13 -21.19
N GLN A 96 15.64 24.09 -20.64
CA GLN A 96 14.26 24.10 -20.10
C GLN A 96 14.09 25.08 -18.93
N ILE A 97 15.16 25.33 -18.17
CA ILE A 97 15.15 26.26 -17.03
C ILE A 97 16.03 27.49 -17.28
N GLY A 98 16.75 27.54 -18.40
CA GLY A 98 17.64 28.64 -18.75
C GLY A 98 18.83 28.85 -17.81
N LYS A 99 19.25 27.83 -17.08
CA LYS A 99 20.29 27.90 -16.05
C LYS A 99 21.27 26.73 -16.16
N ARG A 100 22.45 26.93 -15.53
CA ARG A 100 23.42 25.85 -15.35
C ARG A 100 23.21 25.15 -14.01
N LEU A 101 23.44 23.83 -14.01
CA LEU A 101 23.41 23.02 -12.79
C LEU A 101 24.57 23.43 -11.87
N VAL A 102 24.29 23.52 -10.57
CA VAL A 102 25.29 23.95 -9.58
C VAL A 102 25.78 22.76 -8.78
N ASN A 103 24.88 21.87 -8.38
CA ASN A 103 25.17 20.73 -7.51
C ASN A 103 25.49 19.49 -8.35
N ASP A 104 26.27 18.59 -7.79
CA ASP A 104 26.58 17.27 -8.36
C ASP A 104 25.54 16.20 -7.97
N TRP A 105 24.71 16.49 -6.99
CA TRP A 105 23.67 15.60 -6.48
C TRP A 105 22.37 16.34 -6.26
N VAL A 106 21.26 15.66 -6.55
CA VAL A 106 19.90 16.09 -6.22
C VAL A 106 19.33 15.12 -5.18
N GLU A 107 18.96 15.65 -4.02
CA GLU A 107 18.36 14.84 -2.97
C GLU A 107 17.02 14.25 -3.40
N GLY A 108 16.78 13.01 -2.96
CA GLY A 108 15.50 12.33 -3.17
C GLY A 108 14.41 12.91 -2.28
N ALA A 109 13.19 12.83 -2.75
CA ALA A 109 12.00 13.24 -1.98
C ALA A 109 11.57 12.22 -0.96
N HIS A 110 12.00 10.95 -1.11
CA HIS A 110 11.65 9.83 -0.23
C HIS A 110 10.14 9.71 0.03
N MET A 111 9.34 10.05 -0.96
CA MET A 111 7.88 10.10 -0.87
C MET A 111 7.27 8.73 -0.55
N MET A 112 7.79 7.66 -1.16
CA MET A 112 7.36 6.30 -0.89
C MET A 112 7.81 5.83 0.49
N GLN A 113 9.09 6.04 0.83
CA GLN A 113 9.64 5.63 2.12
C GLN A 113 8.91 6.29 3.29
N ILE A 114 8.70 7.61 3.24
CA ILE A 114 7.98 8.36 4.27
C ILE A 114 6.54 7.84 4.40
N SER A 115 5.88 7.60 3.29
CA SER A 115 4.50 7.09 3.27
C SER A 115 4.41 5.68 3.86
N MET A 116 5.34 4.79 3.50
CA MET A 116 5.40 3.43 4.05
C MET A 116 5.66 3.44 5.55
N ASP A 117 6.58 4.27 6.02
CA ASP A 117 6.91 4.39 7.45
C ASP A 117 5.68 4.83 8.26
N ARG A 118 4.90 5.77 7.75
CA ARG A 118 3.65 6.20 8.40
C ARG A 118 2.61 5.08 8.43
N ILE A 119 2.41 4.39 7.32
CA ILE A 119 1.46 3.27 7.25
C ILE A 119 1.86 2.17 8.23
N TYR A 120 3.12 1.75 8.24
CA TYR A 120 3.59 0.69 9.15
C TYR A 120 3.51 1.08 10.62
N ALA A 121 3.71 2.35 10.96
CA ALA A 121 3.61 2.82 12.33
C ALA A 121 2.16 2.75 12.87
N GLU A 122 1.17 2.99 12.02
CA GLU A 122 -0.23 3.12 12.42
C GLU A 122 -1.08 1.88 12.13
N MET A 123 -0.65 1.04 11.19
CA MET A 123 -1.41 -0.12 10.73
C MET A 123 -1.76 -1.11 11.85
N PRO A 124 -0.86 -1.49 12.77
CA PRO A 124 -1.21 -2.44 13.83
C PRO A 124 -2.39 -2.01 14.68
N ALA A 125 -2.46 -0.73 15.05
CA ALA A 125 -3.58 -0.20 15.83
C ALA A 125 -4.89 -0.20 15.03
N ARG A 126 -4.84 0.18 13.76
CA ARG A 126 -6.01 0.11 12.86
C ARG A 126 -6.46 -1.33 12.65
N PHE A 127 -5.51 -2.23 12.42
CA PHE A 127 -5.81 -3.66 12.25
C PHE A 127 -6.55 -4.20 13.47
N ASN A 128 -6.04 -3.97 14.66
CA ASN A 128 -6.66 -4.46 15.91
C ASN A 128 -8.08 -3.90 16.07
N SER A 129 -8.26 -2.61 15.84
CA SER A 129 -9.57 -1.96 15.95
C SER A 129 -10.59 -2.53 14.96
N GLU A 130 -10.21 -2.63 13.70
CA GLU A 130 -11.09 -3.13 12.63
C GLU A 130 -11.34 -4.64 12.77
N PHE A 131 -10.34 -5.40 13.19
CA PHE A 131 -10.48 -6.84 13.45
C PHE A 131 -11.46 -7.12 14.58
N GLN A 132 -11.40 -6.33 15.67
CA GLN A 132 -12.36 -6.47 16.77
C GLN A 132 -13.79 -6.14 16.32
N LYS A 133 -13.98 -5.13 15.49
CA LYS A 133 -15.28 -4.80 14.91
C LYS A 133 -15.80 -5.93 14.02
N TRP A 134 -14.94 -6.52 13.22
CA TRP A 134 -15.31 -7.67 12.39
C TRP A 134 -15.71 -8.87 13.23
N CYS A 135 -14.96 -9.20 14.28
CA CYS A 135 -15.27 -10.28 15.21
C CYS A 135 -16.63 -10.06 15.89
N LYS A 136 -16.92 -8.84 16.35
CA LYS A 136 -18.23 -8.50 16.94
C LYS A 136 -19.37 -8.67 15.95
N GLY A 137 -19.15 -8.35 14.69
CA GLY A 137 -20.12 -8.57 13.61
C GLY A 137 -20.46 -10.04 13.40
N LEU A 138 -19.53 -10.96 13.68
CA LEU A 138 -19.76 -12.40 13.60
C LEU A 138 -20.62 -12.93 14.76
N GLU A 139 -20.54 -12.33 15.92
CA GLU A 139 -21.30 -12.74 17.11
C GLU A 139 -22.81 -12.45 16.97
N VAL A 140 -23.20 -11.57 16.09
CA VAL A 140 -24.58 -11.14 15.87
C VAL A 140 -25.30 -12.02 14.85
N THR A 141 -24.57 -12.87 14.13
CA THR A 141 -25.11 -13.75 13.10
C THR A 141 -25.08 -15.22 13.54
#